data_5c6604df1f7d2bd964f73adbf3375630
#
_entry.id   5c6604df1f7d2bd964f73adbf3375630
#
_cell.length_a   1.000
_cell.length_b   1.000
_cell.length_c   1.000
_cell.angle_alpha   90.00
_cell.angle_beta   90.00
_cell.angle_gamma   90.00
#
_symmetry.space_group_name_H-M   'P 1'
#
loop_
_entity.id
_entity.type
_entity.pdbx_description
1 polymer ?
#
loop_
_entity_poly.entity_id
_entity_poly.type
_entity_poly.pdbx_seq_one_letter_code
_entity_poly.pdbx_strand_id
1 'polypeptide(L)'
;MCSSDLKRVVHHAWRLNFNNVIHSLKHGYYQGWDLHPSQLPLRYAAVYSFFLDGLASTSLRLKSFMGKAAQATLIGDVFDDAATGQALLNYFLQGISCGAILEKDAEKTGLTLDEIRTRSFKKILQGRQS
;
A
#
# COMPACT_ATOMS: atom_id res chain seq x y z
N MET A 1 -9.01 -41.33 -2.57
CA MET A 1 -8.70 -40.08 -3.31
C MET A 1 -7.28 -40.21 -3.85
N CYS A 2 -7.08 -40.00 -5.16
CA CYS A 2 -5.75 -40.09 -5.75
C CYS A 2 -4.88 -38.87 -5.30
N SER A 3 -3.56 -39.05 -5.15
CA SER A 3 -2.64 -37.95 -4.76
C SER A 3 -2.72 -36.76 -5.70
N SER A 4 -2.99 -36.98 -6.97
CA SER A 4 -3.22 -35.93 -7.98
C SER A 4 -4.48 -35.10 -7.72
N ASP A 5 -5.55 -35.75 -7.25
CA ASP A 5 -6.81 -35.07 -6.93
C ASP A 5 -6.67 -34.19 -5.69
N LEU A 6 -5.95 -34.67 -4.69
CA LEU A 6 -5.66 -33.87 -3.48
C LEU A 6 -4.84 -32.62 -3.83
N LYS A 7 -3.80 -32.75 -4.65
CA LYS A 7 -3.00 -31.60 -5.11
C LYS A 7 -3.86 -30.58 -5.86
N ARG A 8 -4.73 -31.05 -6.73
CA ARG A 8 -5.63 -30.17 -7.49
C ARG A 8 -6.57 -29.39 -6.58
N VAL A 9 -7.15 -30.04 -5.58
CA VAL A 9 -8.04 -29.40 -4.60
C VAL A 9 -7.27 -28.35 -3.77
N VAL A 10 -6.09 -28.68 -3.30
CA VAL A 10 -5.24 -27.75 -2.53
C VAL A 10 -4.84 -26.54 -3.37
N HIS A 11 -4.40 -26.75 -4.60
CA HIS A 11 -4.03 -25.63 -5.49
C HIS A 11 -5.25 -24.75 -5.85
N HIS A 12 -6.43 -25.32 -5.99
CA HIS A 12 -7.65 -24.55 -6.18
C HIS A 12 -7.98 -23.68 -4.96
N ALA A 13 -7.94 -24.25 -3.78
CA ALA A 13 -8.14 -23.54 -2.52
C ALA A 13 -7.13 -22.41 -2.33
N TRP A 14 -5.87 -22.65 -2.66
CA TRP A 14 -4.80 -21.64 -2.61
C TRP A 14 -5.07 -20.47 -3.55
N ARG A 15 -5.44 -20.77 -4.78
CA ARG A 15 -5.77 -19.73 -5.77
C ARG A 15 -6.96 -18.89 -5.33
N LEU A 16 -7.98 -19.54 -4.79
CA LEU A 16 -9.16 -18.84 -4.25
C LEU A 16 -8.78 -17.91 -3.10
N ASN A 17 -8.00 -18.40 -2.13
CA ASN A 17 -7.53 -17.60 -1.00
C ASN A 17 -6.66 -16.42 -1.46
N PHE A 18 -5.71 -16.65 -2.35
CA PHE A 18 -4.88 -15.59 -2.93
C PHE A 18 -5.73 -14.50 -3.58
N ASN A 19 -6.68 -14.88 -4.42
CA ASN A 19 -7.55 -13.92 -5.11
C ASN A 19 -8.42 -13.13 -4.14
N ASN A 20 -8.94 -13.76 -3.07
CA ASN A 20 -9.72 -13.10 -2.04
C ASN A 20 -8.88 -12.07 -1.27
N VAL A 21 -7.63 -12.38 -0.94
CA VAL A 21 -6.71 -11.44 -0.28
C VAL A 21 -6.42 -10.25 -1.19
N ILE A 22 -6.09 -10.48 -2.46
CA ILE A 22 -5.85 -9.41 -3.44
C ILE A 22 -7.09 -8.53 -3.61
N HIS A 23 -8.28 -9.15 -3.69
CA HIS A 23 -9.55 -8.42 -3.78
C HIS A 23 -9.75 -7.48 -2.58
N SER A 24 -9.55 -7.98 -1.38
CA SER A 24 -9.66 -7.19 -0.13
C SER A 24 -8.68 -6.01 -0.12
N LEU A 25 -7.42 -6.25 -0.47
CA LEU A 25 -6.39 -5.20 -0.52
C LEU A 25 -6.73 -4.10 -1.54
N LYS A 26 -7.21 -4.47 -2.73
CA LYS A 26 -7.64 -3.52 -3.77
C LYS A 26 -8.81 -2.62 -3.31
N HIS A 27 -9.64 -3.11 -2.40
CA HIS A 27 -10.76 -2.37 -1.83
C HIS A 27 -10.42 -1.65 -0.51
N GLY A 28 -9.14 -1.61 -0.13
CA GLY A 28 -8.66 -0.89 1.06
C GLY A 28 -8.77 -1.68 2.36
N TYR A 29 -9.10 -2.95 2.33
CA TYR A 29 -9.14 -3.82 3.51
C TYR A 29 -7.78 -4.47 3.73
N TYR A 30 -6.92 -3.82 4.50
CA TYR A 30 -5.55 -4.29 4.77
C TYR A 30 -5.46 -5.35 5.88
N GLN A 31 -6.50 -5.52 6.67
CA GLN A 31 -6.57 -6.54 7.72
C GLN A 31 -7.37 -7.73 7.23
N GLY A 32 -6.99 -8.92 7.70
CA GLY A 32 -7.68 -10.15 7.41
C GLY A 32 -7.34 -11.22 8.43
N TRP A 33 -8.17 -12.25 8.47
CA TRP A 33 -8.04 -13.37 9.39
C TRP A 33 -7.69 -14.63 8.60
N ASP A 34 -6.67 -15.34 9.06
CA ASP A 34 -6.34 -16.66 8.57
C ASP A 34 -6.82 -17.70 9.58
N LEU A 35 -7.64 -18.64 9.08
CA LEU A 35 -8.25 -19.68 9.93
C LEU A 35 -7.30 -20.84 10.21
N HIS A 36 -6.23 -20.97 9.42
CA HIS A 36 -5.27 -22.04 9.53
C HIS A 36 -3.86 -21.57 9.12
N PRO A 37 -2.79 -22.05 9.80
CA PRO A 37 -1.42 -21.66 9.47
C PRO A 37 -0.99 -21.91 8.02
N SER A 38 -1.58 -22.89 7.34
CA SER A 38 -1.30 -23.17 5.92
C SER A 38 -1.76 -22.06 4.96
N GLN A 39 -2.59 -21.12 5.42
CA GLN A 39 -3.02 -19.93 4.65
C GLN A 39 -1.96 -18.82 4.69
N LEU A 40 -1.09 -18.79 5.68
CA LEU A 40 -0.07 -17.73 5.85
C LEU A 40 0.85 -17.57 4.64
N PRO A 41 1.43 -18.62 4.03
CA PRO A 41 2.28 -18.43 2.84
C PRO A 41 1.57 -17.73 1.70
N LEU A 42 0.30 -18.04 1.49
CA LEU A 42 -0.50 -17.41 0.42
C LEU A 42 -0.91 -16.00 0.76
N ARG A 43 -1.19 -15.72 2.02
CA ARG A 43 -1.43 -14.35 2.47
C ARG A 43 -0.20 -13.47 2.24
N TYR A 44 0.98 -13.93 2.65
CA TYR A 44 2.22 -13.20 2.39
C TYR A 44 2.48 -13.01 0.90
N ALA A 45 2.30 -14.06 0.09
CA ALA A 45 2.46 -13.97 -1.35
C ALA A 45 1.50 -12.94 -1.97
N ALA A 46 0.23 -12.94 -1.58
CA ALA A 46 -0.76 -12.00 -2.07
C ALA A 46 -0.47 -10.56 -1.62
N VAL A 47 -0.14 -10.36 -0.34
CA VAL A 47 0.17 -9.04 0.23
C VAL A 47 1.41 -8.44 -0.44
N TYR A 48 2.48 -9.20 -0.56
CA TYR A 48 3.71 -8.73 -1.19
C TYR A 48 3.52 -8.47 -2.68
N SER A 49 2.82 -9.35 -3.39
CA SER A 49 2.46 -9.14 -4.80
C SER A 49 1.69 -7.83 -4.99
N PHE A 50 0.68 -7.58 -4.18
CA PHE A 50 -0.10 -6.34 -4.23
C PHE A 50 0.76 -5.09 -4.06
N PHE A 51 1.61 -5.04 -3.03
CA PHE A 51 2.43 -3.86 -2.76
C PHE A 51 3.55 -3.68 -3.79
N LEU A 52 4.19 -4.76 -4.24
CA LEU A 52 5.27 -4.69 -5.22
C LEU A 52 4.74 -4.34 -6.62
N ASP A 53 3.61 -4.90 -7.04
CA ASP A 53 2.99 -4.60 -8.33
C ASP A 53 2.50 -3.15 -8.41
N GLY A 54 2.00 -2.62 -7.30
CA GLY A 54 1.50 -1.24 -7.22
C GLY A 54 2.56 -0.19 -6.94
N LEU A 55 3.78 -0.57 -6.53
CA LEU A 55 4.80 0.34 -6.02
C LEU A 55 5.15 1.47 -7.00
N ALA A 56 5.45 1.15 -8.25
CA ALA A 56 5.87 2.12 -9.24
C ALA A 56 4.77 3.15 -9.56
N SER A 57 3.55 2.67 -9.81
CA SER A 57 2.41 3.54 -10.14
C SER A 57 2.00 4.43 -8.95
N THR A 58 1.99 3.88 -7.75
CA THR A 58 1.63 4.62 -6.54
C THR A 58 2.71 5.65 -6.17
N SER A 59 3.98 5.32 -6.36
CA SER A 59 5.10 6.25 -6.18
C SER A 59 4.98 7.46 -7.11
N LEU A 60 4.69 7.21 -8.38
CA LEU A 60 4.51 8.28 -9.36
C LEU A 60 3.30 9.16 -9.03
N ARG A 61 2.19 8.54 -8.63
CA ARG A 61 0.98 9.27 -8.22
C ARG A 61 1.23 10.14 -6.99
N LEU A 62 1.89 9.60 -5.96
CA LEU A 62 2.20 10.37 -4.75
C LEU A 62 3.14 11.53 -5.05
N LYS A 63 4.18 11.31 -5.87
CA LYS A 63 5.09 12.38 -6.32
C LYS A 63 4.37 13.48 -7.07
N SER A 64 3.50 13.14 -8.03
CA SER A 64 2.67 14.09 -8.76
C SER A 64 1.73 14.84 -7.83
N PHE A 65 1.15 14.17 -6.87
CA PHE A 65 0.23 14.74 -5.89
C PHE A 65 0.94 15.74 -4.97
N MET A 66 2.13 15.42 -4.51
CA MET A 66 2.97 16.34 -3.73
C MET A 66 3.35 17.60 -4.53
N GLY A 67 3.64 17.46 -5.82
CA GLY A 67 3.91 18.60 -6.71
C GLY A 67 2.70 19.53 -6.84
N LYS A 68 1.51 18.98 -7.03
CA LYS A 68 0.26 19.77 -7.09
C LYS A 68 -0.05 20.49 -5.78
N ALA A 69 0.15 19.82 -4.65
CA ALA A 69 -0.03 20.40 -3.33
C ALA A 69 0.93 21.57 -3.09
N ALA A 70 2.19 21.44 -3.51
CA ALA A 70 3.18 22.50 -3.42
C ALA A 70 2.81 23.71 -4.31
N GLN A 71 2.30 23.48 -5.53
CA GLN A 71 1.83 24.55 -6.41
C GLN A 71 0.61 25.29 -5.85
N ALA A 72 -0.38 24.58 -5.30
CA ALA A 72 -1.55 25.19 -4.67
C ALA A 72 -1.14 26.13 -3.53
N THR A 73 -0.16 25.71 -2.72
CA THR A 73 0.40 26.52 -1.63
C THR A 73 1.06 27.82 -2.14
N LEU A 74 1.83 27.74 -3.23
CA LEU A 74 2.50 28.92 -3.81
C LEU A 74 1.50 29.97 -4.35
N ILE A 75 0.34 29.53 -4.80
CA ILE A 75 -0.72 30.40 -5.33
C ILE A 75 -1.65 30.91 -4.21
N GLY A 76 -1.49 30.40 -2.97
CA GLY A 76 -2.36 30.72 -1.84
C GLY A 76 -3.71 30.02 -1.89
N ASP A 77 -3.81 28.99 -2.72
CA ASP A 77 -5.03 28.20 -2.89
C ASP A 77 -5.11 27.07 -1.83
N VAL A 78 -6.34 26.69 -1.46
CA VAL A 78 -6.55 25.61 -0.49
C VAL A 78 -6.49 24.28 -1.24
N PHE A 79 -5.57 23.40 -0.80
CA PHE A 79 -5.49 22.06 -1.34
C PHE A 79 -6.55 21.15 -0.70
N ASP A 80 -7.68 21.02 -1.38
CA ASP A 80 -8.88 20.35 -0.86
C ASP A 80 -8.82 18.81 -0.82
N ASP A 81 -7.82 18.18 -1.45
CA ASP A 81 -7.79 16.72 -1.61
C ASP A 81 -6.77 16.02 -0.71
N ALA A 82 -6.69 16.45 0.56
CA ALA A 82 -5.83 15.82 1.55
C ALA A 82 -6.18 14.34 1.82
N ALA A 83 -7.42 13.95 1.58
CA ALA A 83 -7.87 12.56 1.75
C ALA A 83 -7.21 11.61 0.75
N THR A 84 -7.10 11.98 -0.52
CA THR A 84 -6.39 11.21 -1.54
C THR A 84 -4.90 11.10 -1.21
N GLY A 85 -4.27 12.19 -0.78
CA GLY A 85 -2.88 12.17 -0.31
C GLY A 85 -2.68 11.24 0.88
N GLN A 86 -3.60 11.24 1.83
CA GLN A 86 -3.57 10.32 2.97
C GLN A 86 -3.73 8.86 2.55
N ALA A 87 -4.61 8.56 1.59
CA ALA A 87 -4.78 7.21 1.05
C ALA A 87 -3.50 6.69 0.37
N LEU A 88 -2.84 7.53 -0.42
CA LEU A 88 -1.55 7.20 -1.04
C LEU A 88 -0.45 6.99 0.02
N LEU A 89 -0.39 7.84 1.04
CA LEU A 89 0.55 7.68 2.15
C LEU A 89 0.30 6.37 2.92
N ASN A 90 -0.96 6.03 3.18
CA ASN A 90 -1.34 4.80 3.87
C ASN A 90 -0.88 3.54 3.11
N TYR A 91 -0.89 3.55 1.79
CA TYR A 91 -0.35 2.46 0.99
C TYR A 91 1.12 2.20 1.35
N PHE A 92 1.96 3.24 1.41
CA PHE A 92 3.38 3.11 1.79
C PHE A 92 3.55 2.69 3.24
N LEU A 93 2.77 3.28 4.16
CA LEU A 93 2.82 2.92 5.58
C LEU A 93 2.49 1.44 5.81
N GLN A 94 1.47 0.91 5.14
CA GLN A 94 1.11 -0.50 5.22
C GLN A 94 2.15 -1.40 4.56
N GLY A 95 2.65 -1.02 3.38
CA GLY A 95 3.71 -1.76 2.68
C GLY A 95 5.01 -1.86 3.48
N ILE A 96 5.40 -0.79 4.15
CA ILE A 96 6.57 -0.77 5.05
C ILE A 96 6.29 -1.62 6.30
N SER A 97 5.12 -1.47 6.90
CA SER A 97 4.74 -2.20 8.12
C SER A 97 4.73 -3.72 7.92
N CYS A 98 4.31 -4.21 6.75
CA CYS A 98 4.33 -5.64 6.44
C CYS A 98 5.67 -6.13 5.86
N GLY A 99 6.62 -5.23 5.61
CA GLY A 99 7.95 -5.55 5.08
C GLY A 99 8.02 -5.73 3.56
N ALA A 100 6.91 -5.48 2.82
CA ALA A 100 6.88 -5.58 1.35
C ALA A 100 7.60 -4.41 0.66
N ILE A 101 7.57 -3.22 1.27
CA ILE A 101 8.22 -2.00 0.77
C ILE A 101 9.33 -1.60 1.76
N LEU A 102 10.49 -1.26 1.24
CA LEU A 102 11.59 -0.73 2.04
C LEU A 102 11.44 0.79 2.22
N GLU A 103 11.91 1.32 3.36
CA GLU A 103 11.89 2.76 3.63
C GLU A 103 12.55 3.57 2.51
N LYS A 104 13.68 3.08 1.99
CA LYS A 104 14.38 3.70 0.84
C LYS A 104 13.56 3.78 -0.44
N ASP A 105 12.60 2.88 -0.63
CA ASP A 105 11.72 2.92 -1.81
C ASP A 105 10.64 3.98 -1.64
N ALA A 106 10.22 4.23 -0.41
CA ALA A 106 9.30 5.32 -0.09
C ALA A 106 9.95 6.70 -0.26
N GLU A 107 11.27 6.83 0.01
CA GLU A 107 12.02 8.08 -0.24
C GLU A 107 12.02 8.50 -1.71
N LYS A 108 11.92 7.55 -2.64
CA LYS A 108 11.82 7.83 -4.09
C LYS A 108 10.58 8.63 -4.46
N THR A 109 9.58 8.69 -3.59
CA THR A 109 8.37 9.51 -3.77
C THR A 109 8.62 11.01 -3.53
N GLY A 110 9.78 11.36 -2.98
CA GLY A 110 10.11 12.72 -2.56
C GLY A 110 9.70 13.05 -1.13
N LEU A 111 9.23 12.06 -0.37
CA LEU A 111 9.00 12.18 1.08
C LEU A 111 10.25 11.77 1.85
N THR A 112 10.57 12.51 2.91
CA THR A 112 11.62 12.11 3.84
C THR A 112 11.10 11.02 4.80
N LEU A 113 12.00 10.26 5.42
CA LEU A 113 11.62 9.25 6.41
C LEU A 113 10.87 9.87 7.60
N ASP A 114 11.26 11.06 8.03
CA ASP A 114 10.60 11.76 9.13
C ASP A 114 9.17 12.17 8.74
N GLU A 115 8.96 12.64 7.51
CA GLU A 115 7.63 12.92 6.98
C GLU A 115 6.76 11.67 6.94
N ILE A 116 7.29 10.54 6.48
CA ILE A 116 6.58 9.25 6.45
C ILE A 116 6.18 8.84 7.88
N ARG A 117 7.07 9.01 8.84
CA ARG A 117 6.84 8.69 10.26
C ARG A 117 5.76 9.54 10.92
N THR A 118 5.46 10.72 10.39
CA THR A 118 4.34 11.54 10.90
C THR A 118 2.98 10.88 10.69
N ARG A 119 2.87 9.95 9.74
CA ARG A 119 1.66 9.22 9.36
C ARG A 119 0.46 10.11 8.97
N SER A 120 0.69 11.38 8.73
CA SER A 120 -0.35 12.35 8.42
C SER A 120 0.04 13.22 7.25
N PHE A 121 -0.67 13.08 6.14
CA PHE A 121 -0.45 13.89 4.95
C PHE A 121 -0.63 15.38 5.22
N LYS A 122 -1.62 15.74 6.04
CA LYS A 122 -1.85 17.13 6.44
C LYS A 122 -0.66 17.75 7.19
N LYS A 123 -0.04 17.00 8.11
CA LYS A 123 1.14 17.46 8.84
C LYS A 123 2.35 17.64 7.92
N ILE A 124 2.51 16.76 6.94
CA ILE A 124 3.57 16.86 5.93
C ILE A 124 3.42 18.17 5.15
N LEU A 125 2.22 18.48 4.68
CA LEU A 125 1.96 19.75 3.96
C LEU A 125 2.23 20.96 4.84
N GLN A 126 1.78 20.96 6.08
CA GLN A 126 2.01 22.06 7.02
C GLN A 126 3.51 22.26 7.33
N GLY A 127 4.26 21.19 7.50
CA GLY A 127 5.71 21.23 7.75
C GLY A 127 6.52 21.78 6.56
N ARG A 128 6.02 21.64 5.33
CA ARG A 128 6.65 22.19 4.12
C ARG A 128 6.27 23.66 3.84
N GLN A 129 5.27 24.18 4.54
CA GLN A 129 4.83 25.57 4.44
C GLN A 129 5.54 26.52 5.41
N SER A 130 6.17 25.96 6.43
CA SER A 130 6.96 26.70 7.42
C SER A 130 8.43 26.73 7.06
#